data_46de1849156dd31aa2fb82db0a343343
#
_entry.id   46de1849156dd31aa2fb82db0a343343
#
_cell.length_a   1.000
_cell.length_b   1.000
_cell.length_c   1.000
_cell.angle_alpha   90.00
_cell.angle_beta   90.00
_cell.angle_gamma   90.00
#
_symmetry.space_group_name_H-M   'P 1'
#
loop_
_entity.id
_entity.type
_entity.pdbx_description
1 polymer ?
#
loop_
_entity_poly.entity_id
_entity_poly.type
_entity_poly.pdbx_seq_one_letter_code
_entity_poly.pdbx_strand_id
1 'polypeptide(L)'
;MKKVWLVFTAAVLLALSGCAADAELDTLQPQGPTARDIDNLLDPVLIIAYVVFFLVFGATVIIWWKFRDRHEDEKFPKQIHGNTKLEVLWTIIPTLILAGVSVFTLITLSSLNSRETNEITLQVENELVAWEPEVVVIGQQWWWEFRYYFDGLDGVDLSDARNLPPADIVTAGQLVMPIGQEIELSVTSRDVIHSFWIPALNGKRDAAPGRVHPWKLEADEPGVYFGQCTEFCGLSHSRMRMQAIALEPEDFQTWVDQQLVDQTADQITDEAVARGLTVFENQCARCHVVNGVNEDTSIGADLVSNAAPNLTHFMSRTTYAGGIFNLYEPDGTVDRTQLEAWIRNAPAEKPAYAQGRRGMPALGLSEDEIDDVVDYLQTLGTPPSSFIIQATEVD
;
A
#
# COMPACT_ATOMS: atom_id res chain seq x y z
N MET A 1 -3.52 -50.62 -0.43
CA MET A 1 -2.21 -49.96 -0.34
C MET A 1 -1.98 -48.91 -1.46
N LYS A 2 -2.12 -49.26 -2.77
CA LYS A 2 -1.90 -48.32 -3.90
C LYS A 2 -2.72 -47.03 -3.82
N LYS A 3 -4.00 -47.08 -3.40
CA LYS A 3 -4.87 -45.86 -3.26
C LYS A 3 -4.42 -44.93 -2.12
N VAL A 4 -3.87 -45.47 -1.03
CA VAL A 4 -3.38 -44.65 0.09
C VAL A 4 -2.10 -43.93 -0.30
N TRP A 5 -1.20 -44.58 -1.05
CA TRP A 5 0.00 -43.97 -1.59
C TRP A 5 -0.32 -42.86 -2.60
N LEU A 6 -1.34 -43.06 -3.44
CA LEU A 6 -1.80 -42.04 -4.41
C LEU A 6 -2.35 -40.77 -3.70
N VAL A 7 -3.15 -40.95 -2.65
CA VAL A 7 -3.67 -39.83 -1.84
C VAL A 7 -2.55 -39.12 -1.09
N PHE A 8 -1.61 -39.88 -0.52
CA PHE A 8 -0.45 -39.29 0.16
C PHE A 8 0.45 -38.52 -0.81
N THR A 9 0.73 -39.07 -1.99
CA THR A 9 1.54 -38.39 -3.01
C THR A 9 0.83 -37.14 -3.53
N ALA A 10 -0.50 -37.19 -3.74
CA ALA A 10 -1.27 -36.03 -4.15
C ALA A 10 -1.29 -34.93 -3.06
N ALA A 11 -1.41 -35.34 -1.79
CA ALA A 11 -1.36 -34.38 -0.67
C ALA A 11 0.03 -33.74 -0.52
N VAL A 12 1.11 -34.50 -0.73
CA VAL A 12 2.49 -33.97 -0.73
C VAL A 12 2.72 -33.03 -1.93
N LEU A 13 2.23 -33.38 -3.11
CA LEU A 13 2.34 -32.54 -4.30
C LEU A 13 1.53 -31.23 -4.13
N LEU A 14 0.33 -31.27 -3.53
CA LEU A 14 -0.47 -30.10 -3.19
C LEU A 14 0.21 -29.25 -2.11
N ALA A 15 0.89 -29.84 -1.13
CA ALA A 15 1.63 -29.09 -0.13
C ALA A 15 2.90 -28.40 -0.69
N LEU A 16 3.50 -29.00 -1.74
CA LEU A 16 4.69 -28.44 -2.41
C LEU A 16 4.34 -27.38 -3.47
N SER A 17 3.08 -27.26 -3.90
CA SER A 17 2.64 -26.26 -4.88
C SER A 17 2.19 -24.92 -4.28
N GLY A 18 2.30 -24.74 -2.98
CA GLY A 18 1.81 -23.57 -2.27
C GLY A 18 2.82 -22.43 -2.07
N CYS A 19 4.03 -22.53 -2.62
CA CYS A 19 5.06 -21.49 -2.48
C CYS A 19 4.98 -20.54 -3.69
N ALA A 20 4.33 -19.40 -3.55
CA ALA A 20 4.42 -18.29 -4.49
C ALA A 20 5.60 -17.42 -4.06
N ALA A 21 6.80 -17.73 -4.55
CA ALA A 21 8.05 -17.08 -4.11
C ALA A 21 8.14 -15.60 -4.52
N ASP A 22 7.29 -15.13 -5.44
CA ASP A 22 7.36 -13.77 -6.00
C ASP A 22 5.99 -13.06 -5.95
N ALA A 23 5.18 -13.33 -4.91
CA ALA A 23 3.89 -12.67 -4.77
C ALA A 23 4.08 -11.21 -4.33
N GLU A 24 3.42 -10.26 -5.00
CA GLU A 24 3.51 -8.82 -4.72
C GLU A 24 3.29 -8.44 -3.24
N LEU A 25 2.45 -9.18 -2.52
CA LEU A 25 2.11 -8.94 -1.12
C LEU A 25 2.63 -10.04 -0.18
N ASP A 26 3.79 -10.63 -0.51
CA ASP A 26 4.39 -11.66 0.35
C ASP A 26 4.86 -11.06 1.68
N THR A 27 4.30 -11.57 2.76
CA THR A 27 4.65 -11.17 4.14
C THR A 27 5.82 -11.94 4.72
N LEU A 28 6.27 -12.99 4.03
CA LEU A 28 7.35 -13.90 4.49
C LEU A 28 8.70 -13.57 3.84
N GLN A 29 8.77 -12.47 3.07
CA GLN A 29 10.00 -11.96 2.45
C GLN A 29 10.22 -10.50 2.88
N PRO A 30 10.64 -10.27 4.14
CA PRO A 30 10.86 -8.92 4.65
C PRO A 30 12.02 -8.24 3.92
N GLN A 31 11.81 -6.98 3.49
CA GLN A 31 12.76 -6.15 2.77
C GLN A 31 13.13 -4.88 3.53
N GLY A 32 12.82 -4.84 4.82
CA GLY A 32 13.17 -3.76 5.71
C GLY A 32 13.28 -4.23 7.15
N PRO A 33 13.95 -3.47 8.04
CA PRO A 33 14.21 -3.89 9.43
C PRO A 33 12.94 -4.15 10.22
N THR A 34 11.92 -3.32 10.04
CA THR A 34 10.65 -3.43 10.75
C THR A 34 9.87 -4.67 10.34
N ALA A 35 9.87 -5.01 9.05
CA ALA A 35 9.26 -6.25 8.56
C ALA A 35 10.00 -7.48 9.08
N ARG A 36 11.34 -7.42 9.18
CA ARG A 36 12.15 -8.51 9.78
C ARG A 36 11.84 -8.71 11.27
N ASP A 37 11.60 -7.65 12.03
CA ASP A 37 11.21 -7.78 13.43
C ASP A 37 9.87 -8.51 13.58
N ILE A 38 8.93 -8.29 12.66
CA ILE A 38 7.64 -8.99 12.62
C ILE A 38 7.85 -10.46 12.23
N ASP A 39 8.68 -10.74 11.23
CA ASP A 39 8.97 -12.11 10.76
C ASP A 39 9.70 -12.92 11.84
N ASN A 40 10.68 -12.33 12.53
CA ASN A 40 11.38 -12.93 13.66
C ASN A 40 10.43 -13.31 14.83
N LEU A 41 9.31 -12.60 15.00
CA LEU A 41 8.27 -12.98 15.95
C LEU A 41 7.36 -14.09 15.39
N LEU A 42 7.07 -14.07 14.10
CA LEU A 42 6.16 -15.01 13.44
C LEU A 42 6.73 -16.42 13.40
N ASP A 43 8.00 -16.57 13.06
CA ASP A 43 8.67 -17.87 12.89
C ASP A 43 8.51 -18.79 14.11
N PRO A 44 8.89 -18.42 15.35
CA PRO A 44 8.71 -19.31 16.50
C PRO A 44 7.23 -19.57 16.80
N VAL A 45 6.32 -18.63 16.53
CA VAL A 45 4.88 -18.83 16.69
C VAL A 45 4.37 -19.87 15.70
N LEU A 46 4.80 -19.83 14.44
CA LEU A 46 4.45 -20.84 13.43
C LEU A 46 4.98 -22.23 13.81
N ILE A 47 6.22 -22.34 14.29
CA ILE A 47 6.77 -23.61 14.76
C ILE A 47 5.92 -24.20 15.90
N ILE A 48 5.56 -23.38 16.89
CA ILE A 48 4.68 -23.81 18.00
C ILE A 48 3.32 -24.26 17.45
N ALA A 49 2.73 -23.47 16.53
CA ALA A 49 1.45 -23.78 15.92
C ALA A 49 1.47 -25.11 15.17
N TYR A 50 2.53 -25.39 14.38
CA TYR A 50 2.70 -26.67 13.68
C TYR A 50 2.85 -27.83 14.65
N VAL A 51 3.65 -27.70 15.69
CA VAL A 51 3.81 -28.75 16.71
C VAL A 51 2.47 -29.08 17.36
N VAL A 52 1.72 -28.07 17.79
CA VAL A 52 0.39 -28.26 18.41
C VAL A 52 -0.58 -28.87 17.41
N PHE A 53 -0.61 -28.38 16.17
CA PHE A 53 -1.48 -28.88 15.11
C PHE A 53 -1.25 -30.38 14.87
N PHE A 54 0.00 -30.79 14.62
CA PHE A 54 0.30 -32.19 14.32
C PHE A 54 0.07 -33.12 15.52
N LEU A 55 0.33 -32.64 16.74
CA LEU A 55 0.03 -33.38 17.96
C LEU A 55 -1.48 -33.61 18.13
N VAL A 56 -2.29 -32.57 18.00
CA VAL A 56 -3.75 -32.65 18.15
C VAL A 56 -4.38 -33.43 16.99
N PHE A 57 -3.96 -33.16 15.76
CA PHE A 57 -4.43 -33.91 14.59
C PHE A 57 -4.09 -35.40 14.68
N GLY A 58 -2.84 -35.71 15.03
CA GLY A 58 -2.41 -37.12 15.22
C GLY A 58 -3.19 -37.83 16.33
N ALA A 59 -3.38 -37.15 17.48
CA ALA A 59 -4.18 -37.70 18.57
C ALA A 59 -5.65 -37.93 18.13
N THR A 60 -6.24 -36.97 17.41
CA THR A 60 -7.62 -37.11 16.89
C THR A 60 -7.76 -38.30 15.93
N VAL A 61 -6.81 -38.45 14.99
CA VAL A 61 -6.80 -39.58 14.05
C VAL A 61 -6.66 -40.90 14.77
N ILE A 62 -5.76 -40.97 15.77
CA ILE A 62 -5.56 -42.18 16.60
C ILE A 62 -6.84 -42.53 17.37
N ILE A 63 -7.46 -41.55 18.01
CA ILE A 63 -8.70 -41.74 18.75
C ILE A 63 -9.82 -42.21 17.81
N TRP A 64 -10.01 -41.55 16.68
CA TRP A 64 -10.99 -41.95 15.68
C TRP A 64 -10.77 -43.37 15.16
N TRP A 65 -9.50 -43.75 14.84
CA TRP A 65 -9.17 -45.06 14.32
C TRP A 65 -9.32 -46.15 15.39
N LYS A 66 -8.82 -45.89 16.61
CA LYS A 66 -8.75 -46.88 17.70
C LYS A 66 -10.08 -47.12 18.39
N PHE A 67 -10.86 -46.07 18.57
CA PHE A 67 -12.09 -46.13 19.38
C PHE A 67 -13.36 -46.06 18.53
N ARG A 68 -13.28 -46.16 17.21
CA ARG A 68 -14.48 -46.27 16.36
C ARG A 68 -15.21 -47.56 16.71
N ASP A 69 -16.51 -47.51 16.87
CA ASP A 69 -17.37 -48.67 17.09
C ASP A 69 -17.36 -49.57 15.88
N ARG A 70 -17.00 -50.84 16.08
CA ARG A 70 -16.94 -51.89 15.02
C ARG A 70 -17.89 -53.04 15.28
N HIS A 71 -18.51 -53.09 16.47
CA HIS A 71 -19.35 -54.15 16.90
C HIS A 71 -20.58 -53.58 17.57
N GLU A 72 -21.75 -54.20 17.32
CA GLU A 72 -23.02 -53.89 17.95
C GLU A 72 -23.09 -54.42 19.41
N ASP A 73 -21.98 -54.42 20.13
CA ASP A 73 -21.97 -54.82 21.53
C ASP A 73 -22.61 -53.73 22.38
N GLU A 74 -23.73 -54.00 22.97
CA GLU A 74 -24.49 -53.11 23.85
C GLU A 74 -23.77 -52.75 25.17
N LYS A 75 -22.47 -52.94 25.28
CA LYS A 75 -21.70 -52.63 26.50
C LYS A 75 -21.33 -51.17 26.57
N PHE A 76 -21.89 -50.45 27.51
CA PHE A 76 -21.44 -49.10 27.80
C PHE A 76 -19.96 -49.05 28.19
N PRO A 77 -19.18 -48.11 27.64
CA PRO A 77 -17.79 -47.95 28.02
C PRO A 77 -17.66 -47.57 29.50
N LYS A 78 -16.53 -47.96 30.09
CA LYS A 78 -16.24 -47.62 31.50
C LYS A 78 -16.23 -46.11 31.68
N GLN A 79 -17.04 -45.62 32.60
CA GLN A 79 -17.09 -44.18 32.93
C GLN A 79 -15.84 -43.79 33.73
N ILE A 80 -15.06 -42.84 33.23
CA ILE A 80 -13.86 -42.30 33.86
C ILE A 80 -14.13 -40.86 34.27
N HIS A 81 -13.93 -40.55 35.53
CA HIS A 81 -14.13 -39.20 36.09
C HIS A 81 -12.79 -38.46 36.11
N GLY A 82 -12.41 -37.74 35.06
CA GLY A 82 -11.29 -36.84 35.03
C GLY A 82 -9.92 -37.37 35.44
N ASN A 83 -8.90 -36.60 35.27
CA ASN A 83 -7.56 -36.82 35.79
C ASN A 83 -6.88 -35.47 36.08
N THR A 84 -6.94 -35.08 37.36
CA THR A 84 -6.44 -33.76 37.82
C THR A 84 -5.01 -33.48 37.41
N LYS A 85 -4.12 -34.49 37.35
CA LYS A 85 -2.74 -34.29 36.91
C LYS A 85 -2.66 -33.91 35.42
N LEU A 86 -3.46 -34.56 34.58
CA LEU A 86 -3.53 -34.20 33.15
C LEU A 86 -4.19 -32.84 32.96
N GLU A 87 -5.23 -32.55 33.73
CA GLU A 87 -5.94 -31.25 33.69
C GLU A 87 -5.01 -30.08 34.02
N VAL A 88 -4.23 -30.21 35.10
CA VAL A 88 -3.21 -29.24 35.49
C VAL A 88 -2.12 -29.11 34.39
N LEU A 89 -1.67 -30.23 33.81
CA LEU A 89 -0.62 -30.22 32.80
C LEU A 89 -1.04 -29.48 31.52
N TRP A 90 -2.22 -29.79 30.98
CA TRP A 90 -2.71 -29.14 29.75
C TRP A 90 -3.20 -27.70 29.96
N THR A 91 -3.34 -27.25 31.21
CA THR A 91 -3.57 -25.83 31.53
C THR A 91 -2.25 -25.07 31.66
N ILE A 92 -1.29 -25.62 32.41
CA ILE A 92 -0.02 -24.91 32.69
C ILE A 92 0.84 -24.78 31.44
N ILE A 93 1.00 -25.85 30.64
CA ILE A 93 1.89 -25.82 29.46
C ILE A 93 1.47 -24.73 28.45
N PRO A 94 0.21 -24.68 27.97
CA PRO A 94 -0.21 -23.59 27.05
C PRO A 94 -0.12 -22.22 27.69
N THR A 95 -0.40 -22.09 28.99
CA THR A 95 -0.29 -20.80 29.68
C THR A 95 1.15 -20.28 29.70
N LEU A 96 2.13 -21.14 29.94
CA LEU A 96 3.56 -20.75 29.90
C LEU A 96 4.02 -20.39 28.49
N ILE A 97 3.55 -21.14 27.48
CA ILE A 97 3.84 -20.83 26.05
C ILE A 97 3.28 -19.45 25.71
N LEU A 98 2.00 -19.21 26.02
CA LEU A 98 1.36 -17.91 25.76
C LEU A 98 2.03 -16.76 26.51
N ALA A 99 2.45 -16.98 27.76
CA ALA A 99 3.20 -15.97 28.51
C ALA A 99 4.54 -15.63 27.83
N GLY A 100 5.26 -16.65 27.34
CA GLY A 100 6.49 -16.46 26.58
C GLY A 100 6.24 -15.65 25.28
N VAL A 101 5.27 -16.07 24.47
CA VAL A 101 4.90 -15.38 23.23
C VAL A 101 4.50 -13.92 23.53
N SER A 102 3.74 -13.67 24.59
CA SER A 102 3.34 -12.31 24.98
C SER A 102 4.53 -11.40 25.31
N VAL A 103 5.57 -11.93 25.98
CA VAL A 103 6.79 -11.15 26.25
C VAL A 103 7.49 -10.75 24.94
N PHE A 104 7.69 -11.70 24.02
CA PHE A 104 8.30 -11.39 22.72
C PHE A 104 7.44 -10.40 21.91
N THR A 105 6.12 -10.55 21.93
CA THR A 105 5.19 -9.61 21.27
C THR A 105 5.36 -8.19 21.83
N LEU A 106 5.47 -8.02 23.14
CA LEU A 106 5.65 -6.71 23.75
C LEU A 106 7.02 -6.09 23.39
N ILE A 107 8.07 -6.89 23.28
CA ILE A 107 9.39 -6.43 22.83
C ILE A 107 9.32 -5.95 21.38
N THR A 108 8.74 -6.75 20.47
CA THR A 108 8.55 -6.37 19.05
C THR A 108 7.69 -5.12 18.93
N LEU A 109 6.56 -5.02 19.63
CA LEU A 109 5.73 -3.81 19.62
C LEU A 109 6.49 -2.57 20.09
N SER A 110 7.39 -2.71 21.06
CA SER A 110 8.25 -1.60 21.51
C SER A 110 9.22 -1.16 20.41
N SER A 111 9.83 -2.11 19.68
CA SER A 111 10.70 -1.81 18.53
C SER A 111 9.92 -1.13 17.39
N LEU A 112 8.73 -1.63 17.06
CA LEU A 112 7.88 -1.05 16.02
C LEU A 112 7.43 0.39 16.33
N ASN A 113 7.29 0.74 17.60
CA ASN A 113 6.90 2.08 18.03
C ASN A 113 8.10 3.00 18.35
N SER A 114 9.32 2.48 18.38
CA SER A 114 10.50 3.33 18.50
C SER A 114 10.72 4.10 17.21
N ARG A 115 11.11 5.36 17.33
CA ARG A 115 11.47 6.22 16.22
C ARG A 115 12.96 6.51 16.31
N GLU A 116 13.63 6.42 15.19
CA GLU A 116 14.97 6.92 15.04
C GLU A 116 14.87 8.26 14.32
N THR A 117 15.28 9.32 14.98
CA THR A 117 15.37 10.65 14.35
C THR A 117 16.57 10.62 13.41
N ASN A 118 16.32 10.33 12.16
CA ASN A 118 17.29 10.42 11.09
C ASN A 118 17.10 11.74 10.38
N GLU A 119 18.17 12.47 10.19
CA GLU A 119 18.18 13.70 9.41
C GLU A 119 18.87 13.42 8.08
N ILE A 120 18.20 13.74 6.99
CA ILE A 120 18.75 13.64 5.64
C ILE A 120 19.03 15.05 5.14
N THR A 121 20.22 15.28 4.60
CA THR A 121 20.53 16.55 3.95
C THR A 121 20.06 16.48 2.49
N LEU A 122 19.09 17.30 2.14
CA LEU A 122 18.60 17.47 0.78
C LEU A 122 19.05 18.82 0.21
N GLN A 123 19.20 18.88 -1.09
CA GLN A 123 19.34 20.14 -1.81
C GLN A 123 17.95 20.55 -2.32
N VAL A 124 17.41 21.66 -1.82
CA VAL A 124 16.13 22.21 -2.21
C VAL A 124 16.36 23.64 -2.67
N GLU A 125 15.97 24.00 -3.89
CA GLU A 125 16.15 25.35 -4.49
C GLU A 125 17.56 25.96 -4.33
N ASN A 126 18.60 25.13 -4.42
CA ASN A 126 20.03 25.44 -4.21
C ASN A 126 20.44 25.71 -2.74
N GLU A 127 19.60 25.45 -1.78
CA GLU A 127 19.92 25.45 -0.35
C GLU A 127 20.03 24.03 0.19
N LEU A 128 20.89 23.81 1.18
CA LEU A 128 20.97 22.53 1.89
C LEU A 128 19.95 22.56 3.04
N VAL A 129 18.96 21.73 2.93
CA VAL A 129 17.90 21.56 3.94
C VAL A 129 18.17 20.27 4.71
N ALA A 130 18.20 20.38 6.03
CA ALA A 130 18.18 19.22 6.93
C ALA A 130 16.73 18.77 7.06
N TRP A 131 16.39 17.68 6.40
CA TRP A 131 15.03 17.13 6.42
C TRP A 131 14.95 15.98 7.42
N GLU A 132 14.06 16.10 8.39
CA GLU A 132 13.59 14.97 9.17
C GLU A 132 12.52 14.28 8.33
N PRO A 133 12.78 13.05 7.80
CA PRO A 133 11.89 12.43 6.82
C PRO A 133 10.52 12.11 7.40
N GLU A 134 9.59 13.05 7.28
CA GLU A 134 8.18 12.88 7.63
C GLU A 134 7.30 13.08 6.41
N VAL A 135 6.41 12.10 6.16
CA VAL A 135 5.44 12.13 5.06
C VAL A 135 4.04 11.93 5.61
N VAL A 136 3.13 12.82 5.27
CA VAL A 136 1.70 12.65 5.60
C VAL A 136 1.06 11.72 4.57
N VAL A 137 0.53 10.60 5.06
CA VAL A 137 -0.17 9.59 4.27
C VAL A 137 -1.66 9.75 4.45
N ILE A 138 -2.38 10.01 3.37
CA ILE A 138 -3.81 10.30 3.42
C ILE A 138 -4.58 9.29 2.59
N GLY A 139 -5.41 8.47 3.26
CA GLY A 139 -6.38 7.59 2.61
C GLY A 139 -7.63 8.37 2.19
N GLN A 140 -8.12 8.10 0.99
CA GLN A 140 -9.45 8.54 0.56
C GLN A 140 -9.98 7.62 -0.53
N GLN A 141 -11.27 7.56 -0.70
CA GLN A 141 -11.97 6.64 -1.61
C GLN A 141 -11.70 6.95 -3.08
N TRP A 142 -10.85 6.17 -3.81
CA TRP A 142 -10.13 4.94 -3.42
C TRP A 142 -8.71 5.04 -3.94
N TRP A 143 -7.90 5.87 -3.32
CA TRP A 143 -6.49 6.10 -3.64
C TRP A 143 -5.75 6.66 -2.42
N TRP A 144 -4.42 6.71 -2.48
CA TRP A 144 -3.57 7.24 -1.43
C TRP A 144 -2.85 8.49 -1.90
N GLU A 145 -2.80 9.51 -1.06
CA GLU A 145 -2.02 10.73 -1.25
C GLU A 145 -0.86 10.74 -0.27
N PHE A 146 0.31 11.19 -0.76
CA PHE A 146 1.51 11.35 0.04
C PHE A 146 1.97 12.80 -0.08
N ARG A 147 2.19 13.44 1.07
CA ARG A 147 2.63 14.83 1.17
C ARG A 147 3.94 14.91 1.91
N TYR A 148 4.93 15.54 1.29
CA TYR A 148 6.26 15.76 1.83
C TYR A 148 6.37 17.21 2.27
N TYR A 149 6.99 17.43 3.45
CA TYR A 149 7.22 18.74 4.04
C TYR A 149 8.68 18.85 4.45
N PHE A 150 9.44 19.71 3.79
CA PHE A 150 10.87 19.84 4.05
C PHE A 150 11.17 20.77 5.23
N ASP A 151 10.28 21.71 5.52
CA ASP A 151 10.38 22.61 6.69
C ASP A 151 9.83 21.99 7.99
N GLY A 152 9.40 20.72 7.93
CA GLY A 152 8.77 20.02 9.05
C GLY A 152 7.31 20.38 9.27
N LEU A 153 6.70 19.72 10.28
CA LEU A 153 5.27 19.82 10.59
C LEU A 153 5.00 20.27 12.03
N ASP A 154 5.97 20.91 12.67
CA ASP A 154 5.85 21.35 14.05
C ASP A 154 4.65 22.29 14.27
N GLY A 155 3.76 21.87 15.18
CA GLY A 155 2.58 22.65 15.53
C GLY A 155 1.42 22.59 14.53
N VAL A 156 1.53 21.79 13.46
CA VAL A 156 0.46 21.58 12.48
C VAL A 156 -0.52 20.53 13.00
N ASP A 157 -1.82 20.87 12.97
CA ASP A 157 -2.89 19.89 13.25
C ASP A 157 -3.16 18.99 12.02
N LEU A 158 -2.56 17.82 12.01
CA LEU A 158 -2.72 16.84 10.94
C LEU A 158 -4.03 16.04 11.04
N SER A 159 -4.83 16.21 12.10
CA SER A 159 -6.08 15.48 12.28
C SER A 159 -7.17 15.92 11.28
N ASP A 160 -7.13 17.16 10.81
CA ASP A 160 -7.98 17.63 9.71
C ASP A 160 -7.27 17.51 8.36
N ALA A 161 -7.32 16.31 7.80
CA ALA A 161 -6.69 16.01 6.51
C ALA A 161 -7.24 16.83 5.31
N ARG A 162 -8.28 17.65 5.52
CA ARG A 162 -8.85 18.54 4.49
C ARG A 162 -8.20 19.93 4.49
N ASN A 163 -7.66 20.34 5.63
CA ASN A 163 -7.10 21.69 5.83
C ASN A 163 -5.59 21.62 6.15
N LEU A 164 -4.87 20.68 5.55
CA LEU A 164 -3.41 20.63 5.67
C LEU A 164 -2.76 21.81 4.94
N PRO A 165 -1.63 22.33 5.45
CA PRO A 165 -0.87 23.34 4.73
C PRO A 165 -0.42 22.83 3.35
N PRO A 166 -0.07 23.73 2.43
CA PRO A 166 0.61 23.36 1.20
C PRO A 166 1.83 22.48 1.50
N ALA A 167 2.03 21.43 0.75
CA ALA A 167 3.20 20.55 0.85
C ALA A 167 4.17 20.89 -0.29
N ASP A 168 5.47 20.67 -0.04
CA ASP A 168 6.49 20.88 -1.05
C ASP A 168 6.33 19.90 -2.21
N ILE A 169 6.01 18.62 -1.90
CA ILE A 169 5.73 17.60 -2.90
C ILE A 169 4.44 16.86 -2.56
N VAL A 170 3.60 16.62 -3.57
CA VAL A 170 2.36 15.82 -3.44
C VAL A 170 2.34 14.73 -4.49
N THR A 171 2.33 13.47 -4.06
CA THR A 171 2.21 12.32 -4.95
C THR A 171 0.91 11.55 -4.71
N ALA A 172 0.56 10.67 -5.63
CA ALA A 172 -0.63 9.83 -5.53
C ALA A 172 -0.35 8.39 -5.94
N GLY A 173 -0.70 7.46 -5.05
CA GLY A 173 -0.52 6.03 -5.26
C GLY A 173 0.91 5.53 -5.03
N GLN A 174 1.90 6.42 -4.99
CA GLN A 174 3.32 6.08 -4.86
C GLN A 174 3.99 6.94 -3.80
N LEU A 175 4.57 6.29 -2.78
CA LEU A 175 5.47 6.87 -1.80
C LEU A 175 6.90 6.65 -2.32
N VAL A 176 7.66 7.70 -2.56
CA VAL A 176 9.07 7.60 -2.96
C VAL A 176 9.95 7.90 -1.76
N MET A 177 10.97 7.08 -1.52
CA MET A 177 11.82 7.18 -0.34
C MET A 177 13.25 6.74 -0.64
N PRO A 178 14.27 7.25 0.08
CA PRO A 178 15.63 6.72 -0.03
C PRO A 178 15.75 5.38 0.70
N ILE A 179 16.67 4.52 0.26
CA ILE A 179 17.03 3.30 1.00
C ILE A 179 17.85 3.60 2.25
N GLY A 180 17.82 2.67 3.21
CA GLY A 180 18.64 2.71 4.42
C GLY A 180 18.32 3.89 5.36
N GLN A 181 17.17 4.52 5.17
CA GLN A 181 16.69 5.63 5.99
C GLN A 181 15.27 5.33 6.46
N GLU A 182 15.03 5.49 7.76
CA GLU A 182 13.69 5.41 8.32
C GLU A 182 12.90 6.66 7.92
N ILE A 183 11.76 6.48 7.26
CA ILE A 183 10.81 7.55 6.92
C ILE A 183 9.65 7.48 7.91
N GLU A 184 9.43 8.57 8.64
CA GLU A 184 8.26 8.71 9.49
C GLU A 184 7.01 8.99 8.66
N LEU A 185 5.90 8.34 9.03
CA LEU A 185 4.63 8.51 8.37
C LEU A 185 3.57 8.97 9.36
N SER A 186 2.90 10.05 9.04
CA SER A 186 1.69 10.51 9.71
C SER A 186 0.46 10.05 8.93
N VAL A 187 -0.14 8.92 9.35
CA VAL A 187 -1.23 8.25 8.61
C VAL A 187 -2.60 8.74 9.05
N THR A 188 -3.40 9.26 8.12
CA THR A 188 -4.74 9.80 8.35
C THR A 188 -5.68 9.53 7.17
N SER A 189 -6.92 9.98 7.26
CA SER A 189 -7.94 9.84 6.20
C SER A 189 -8.80 11.09 6.06
N ARG A 190 -9.27 11.36 4.82
CA ARG A 190 -10.24 12.45 4.53
C ARG A 190 -11.69 12.03 4.60
N ASP A 191 -12.01 10.75 4.57
CA ASP A 191 -13.42 10.31 4.41
C ASP A 191 -13.83 9.16 5.32
N VAL A 192 -13.44 7.94 5.03
CA VAL A 192 -13.75 6.74 5.82
C VAL A 192 -12.46 6.13 6.37
N ILE A 193 -12.57 5.11 7.19
CA ILE A 193 -11.38 4.36 7.65
C ILE A 193 -10.81 3.57 6.47
N HIS A 194 -9.49 3.64 6.32
CA HIS A 194 -8.65 2.81 5.46
C HIS A 194 -7.55 2.17 6.32
N SER A 195 -6.77 1.27 5.78
CA SER A 195 -5.56 0.77 6.45
C SER A 195 -4.41 0.69 5.45
N PHE A 196 -3.33 1.41 5.76
CA PHE A 196 -2.10 1.45 4.98
C PHE A 196 -1.26 0.21 5.26
N TRP A 197 -0.78 -0.47 4.22
CA TRP A 197 -0.02 -1.70 4.38
C TRP A 197 0.87 -1.99 3.18
N ILE A 198 2.15 -2.07 3.42
CA ILE A 198 3.18 -2.52 2.49
C ILE A 198 3.93 -3.66 3.19
N PRO A 199 3.52 -4.92 2.99
CA PRO A 199 3.95 -6.07 3.80
C PRO A 199 5.44 -6.32 3.83
N ALA A 200 6.14 -6.06 2.72
CA ALA A 200 7.58 -6.22 2.63
C ALA A 200 8.37 -5.26 3.56
N LEU A 201 7.78 -4.12 3.93
CA LEU A 201 8.46 -3.08 4.71
C LEU A 201 7.96 -2.98 6.16
N ASN A 202 6.65 -3.18 6.41
CA ASN A 202 6.09 -3.09 7.76
C ASN A 202 4.71 -3.77 7.86
N GLY A 203 4.14 -3.82 9.07
CA GLY A 203 2.76 -4.20 9.33
C GLY A 203 1.74 -3.18 8.81
N LYS A 204 0.51 -3.24 9.33
CA LYS A 204 -0.61 -2.37 8.94
C LYS A 204 -0.78 -1.19 9.86
N ARG A 205 -1.26 -0.07 9.30
CA ARG A 205 -1.61 1.12 10.08
C ARG A 205 -2.93 1.72 9.60
N ASP A 206 -3.90 1.82 10.47
CA ASP A 206 -5.19 2.40 10.15
C ASP A 206 -5.07 3.89 9.86
N ALA A 207 -5.73 4.33 8.78
CA ALA A 207 -5.93 5.71 8.40
C ALA A 207 -7.37 6.09 8.77
N ALA A 208 -7.55 6.78 9.90
CA ALA A 208 -8.86 7.12 10.43
C ALA A 208 -9.14 8.64 10.31
N PRO A 209 -10.33 9.05 9.88
CA PRO A 209 -10.70 10.48 9.86
C PRO A 209 -10.61 11.11 11.26
N GLY A 210 -10.04 12.31 11.33
CA GLY A 210 -9.90 13.05 12.59
C GLY A 210 -8.87 12.47 13.56
N ARG A 211 -8.00 11.58 13.08
CA ARG A 211 -6.90 11.00 13.86
C ARG A 211 -5.65 10.90 13.01
N VAL A 212 -4.51 11.04 13.66
CA VAL A 212 -3.20 10.80 13.06
C VAL A 212 -2.56 9.62 13.77
N HIS A 213 -2.18 8.63 13.01
CA HIS A 213 -1.51 7.46 13.52
C HIS A 213 -0.06 7.45 13.04
N PRO A 214 0.93 7.52 13.95
CA PRO A 214 2.32 7.46 13.58
C PRO A 214 2.67 6.08 13.03
N TRP A 215 3.50 6.05 12.00
CA TRP A 215 4.02 4.84 11.39
C TRP A 215 5.42 5.10 10.85
N LYS A 216 6.07 4.10 10.30
CA LYS A 216 7.39 4.22 9.71
C LYS A 216 7.63 3.18 8.64
N LEU A 217 8.47 3.50 7.68
CA LEU A 217 8.99 2.57 6.68
C LEU A 217 10.49 2.76 6.52
N GLU A 218 11.16 1.67 6.21
CA GLU A 218 12.55 1.65 5.78
C GLU A 218 12.71 0.49 4.81
N ALA A 219 13.45 0.70 3.71
CA ALA A 219 13.79 -0.31 2.74
C ALA A 219 15.31 -0.55 2.73
N ASP A 220 15.72 -1.81 2.65
CA ASP A 220 17.14 -2.18 2.60
C ASP A 220 17.75 -1.97 1.22
N GLU A 221 16.98 -2.23 0.18
CA GLU A 221 17.43 -2.26 -1.20
C GLU A 221 16.55 -1.39 -2.09
N PRO A 222 17.08 -0.86 -3.21
CA PRO A 222 16.27 -0.15 -4.20
C PRO A 222 15.26 -1.10 -4.83
N GLY A 223 14.04 -0.60 -5.04
CA GLY A 223 12.99 -1.42 -5.63
C GLY A 223 11.60 -0.83 -5.51
N VAL A 224 10.61 -1.60 -5.94
CA VAL A 224 9.19 -1.28 -5.83
C VAL A 224 8.52 -2.27 -4.90
N TYR A 225 7.91 -1.76 -3.85
CA TYR A 225 7.26 -2.53 -2.80
C TYR A 225 5.76 -2.27 -2.85
N PHE A 226 5.01 -3.32 -3.15
CA PHE A 226 3.57 -3.23 -3.33
C PHE A 226 2.82 -3.18 -2.01
N GLY A 227 1.71 -2.45 -2.03
CA GLY A 227 0.82 -2.31 -0.90
C GLY A 227 -0.64 -2.22 -1.30
N GLN A 228 -1.51 -2.44 -0.33
CA GLN A 228 -2.95 -2.45 -0.53
C GLN A 228 -3.67 -1.88 0.69
N CYS A 229 -4.82 -1.23 0.46
CA CYS A 229 -5.75 -0.91 1.53
C CYS A 229 -6.30 -2.20 2.15
N THR A 230 -6.19 -2.33 3.47
CA THR A 230 -6.58 -3.56 4.22
C THR A 230 -7.73 -3.34 5.21
N GLU A 231 -8.41 -2.18 5.15
CA GLU A 231 -9.67 -1.93 5.86
C GLU A 231 -10.78 -1.61 4.87
N PHE A 232 -11.93 -2.29 5.00
CA PHE A 232 -13.02 -2.14 4.04
C PHE A 232 -13.53 -0.70 3.97
N CYS A 233 -13.26 -0.04 2.86
CA CYS A 233 -13.54 1.38 2.65
C CYS A 233 -14.59 1.66 1.56
N GLY A 234 -15.31 0.65 1.09
CA GLY A 234 -16.41 0.81 0.13
C GLY A 234 -16.21 0.07 -1.18
N LEU A 235 -16.89 0.53 -2.24
CA LEU A 235 -17.12 -0.21 -3.48
C LEU A 235 -15.84 -0.65 -4.22
N SER A 236 -14.83 0.22 -4.27
CA SER A 236 -13.54 -0.08 -4.91
C SER A 236 -12.41 -0.36 -3.92
N HIS A 237 -12.74 -0.87 -2.72
CA HIS A 237 -11.75 -1.23 -1.71
C HIS A 237 -10.64 -2.14 -2.24
N SER A 238 -10.96 -3.22 -2.95
CA SER A 238 -9.98 -4.15 -3.53
C SER A 238 -9.14 -3.54 -4.66
N ARG A 239 -9.50 -2.35 -5.13
CA ARG A 239 -8.83 -1.58 -6.18
C ARG A 239 -8.18 -0.30 -5.63
N MET A 240 -7.86 -0.28 -4.34
CA MET A 240 -7.13 0.80 -3.68
C MET A 240 -5.76 0.28 -3.26
N ARG A 241 -4.84 0.33 -4.21
CA ARG A 241 -3.45 -0.10 -4.05
C ARG A 241 -2.51 1.09 -3.87
N MET A 242 -1.29 0.83 -3.46
CA MET A 242 -0.18 1.79 -3.40
C MET A 242 1.15 1.06 -3.60
N GLN A 243 2.20 1.84 -3.77
CA GLN A 243 3.57 1.36 -3.86
C GLN A 243 4.49 2.25 -3.02
N ALA A 244 5.53 1.66 -2.42
CA ALA A 244 6.70 2.41 -2.02
C ALA A 244 7.80 2.17 -3.07
N ILE A 245 8.38 3.23 -3.58
CA ILE A 245 9.52 3.21 -4.50
C ILE A 245 10.74 3.64 -3.69
N ALA A 246 11.63 2.70 -3.41
CA ALA A 246 12.87 2.96 -2.70
C ALA A 246 14.01 3.20 -3.71
N LEU A 247 14.71 4.29 -3.56
CA LEU A 247 15.75 4.76 -4.46
C LEU A 247 17.08 4.87 -3.73
N GLU A 248 18.19 4.76 -4.47
CA GLU A 248 19.48 5.21 -3.96
C GLU A 248 19.42 6.70 -3.59
N PRO A 249 20.19 7.16 -2.59
CA PRO A 249 20.10 8.56 -2.13
C PRO A 249 20.29 9.62 -3.23
N GLU A 250 21.16 9.36 -4.21
CA GLU A 250 21.41 10.27 -5.34
C GLU A 250 20.21 10.31 -6.30
N ASP A 251 19.56 9.17 -6.53
CA ASP A 251 18.36 9.07 -7.38
C ASP A 251 17.16 9.69 -6.67
N PHE A 252 17.07 9.55 -5.34
CA PHE A 252 16.05 10.21 -4.53
C PHE A 252 16.19 11.73 -4.60
N GLN A 253 17.42 12.28 -4.49
CA GLN A 253 17.66 13.71 -4.68
C GLN A 253 17.23 14.17 -6.08
N THR A 254 17.59 13.41 -7.11
CA THR A 254 17.18 13.71 -8.49
C THR A 254 15.66 13.73 -8.63
N TRP A 255 14.97 12.79 -7.98
CA TRP A 255 13.51 12.74 -7.95
C TRP A 255 12.93 13.98 -7.23
N VAL A 256 13.48 14.39 -6.09
CA VAL A 256 13.08 15.61 -5.37
C VAL A 256 13.20 16.82 -6.27
N ASP A 257 14.35 17.01 -6.93
CA ASP A 257 14.59 18.13 -7.83
C ASP A 257 13.56 18.19 -8.97
N GLN A 258 13.16 17.02 -9.50
CA GLN A 258 12.15 16.92 -10.55
C GLN A 258 10.75 17.25 -10.05
N GLN A 259 10.42 16.86 -8.81
CA GLN A 259 9.08 17.10 -8.21
C GLN A 259 8.87 18.55 -7.77
N LEU A 260 9.92 19.32 -7.57
CA LEU A 260 9.85 20.75 -7.23
C LEU A 260 9.67 21.66 -8.43
N VAL A 261 9.65 21.12 -9.65
CA VAL A 261 9.46 21.90 -10.89
C VAL A 261 7.97 22.06 -11.19
N ASP A 262 7.48 23.28 -11.15
CA ASP A 262 6.13 23.60 -11.59
C ASP A 262 5.97 23.47 -13.12
N GLN A 263 4.78 23.12 -13.56
CA GLN A 263 4.45 23.10 -14.99
C GLN A 263 4.04 24.49 -15.45
N THR A 264 4.50 24.90 -16.62
CA THR A 264 4.18 26.22 -17.17
C THR A 264 3.46 26.11 -18.50
N ALA A 265 2.26 26.69 -18.57
CA ALA A 265 1.47 26.75 -19.79
C ALA A 265 2.18 27.51 -20.94
N ASP A 266 3.02 28.48 -20.60
CA ASP A 266 3.75 29.33 -21.56
C ASP A 266 4.80 28.58 -22.41
N GLN A 267 5.18 27.37 -21.99
CA GLN A 267 6.15 26.52 -22.71
C GLN A 267 5.49 25.59 -23.76
N ILE A 268 4.14 25.58 -23.80
CA ILE A 268 3.39 24.73 -24.73
C ILE A 268 3.40 25.37 -26.12
N THR A 269 4.14 24.75 -27.05
CA THR A 269 4.24 25.19 -28.46
C THR A 269 3.50 24.29 -29.44
N ASP A 270 3.16 23.06 -29.01
CA ASP A 270 2.41 22.10 -29.82
C ASP A 270 0.91 22.42 -29.75
N GLU A 271 0.25 22.48 -30.91
CA GLU A 271 -1.17 22.83 -31.01
C GLU A 271 -2.11 21.75 -30.41
N ALA A 272 -1.74 20.46 -30.49
CA ALA A 272 -2.53 19.38 -29.88
C ALA A 272 -2.44 19.46 -28.35
N VAL A 273 -1.25 19.65 -27.82
CA VAL A 273 -1.02 19.84 -26.37
C VAL A 273 -1.75 21.08 -25.86
N ALA A 274 -1.77 22.19 -26.62
CA ALA A 274 -2.50 23.42 -26.24
C ALA A 274 -4.04 23.19 -26.21
N ARG A 275 -4.59 22.40 -27.16
CA ARG A 275 -6.00 21.98 -27.10
C ARG A 275 -6.25 21.09 -25.90
N GLY A 276 -5.35 20.15 -25.60
CA GLY A 276 -5.41 19.29 -24.43
C GLY A 276 -5.40 20.06 -23.12
N LEU A 277 -4.57 21.10 -22.98
CA LEU A 277 -4.62 22.02 -21.84
C LEU A 277 -6.00 22.67 -21.72
N THR A 278 -6.58 23.12 -22.82
CA THR A 278 -7.93 23.72 -22.83
C THR A 278 -9.00 22.73 -22.35
N VAL A 279 -8.91 21.45 -22.76
CA VAL A 279 -9.79 20.38 -22.26
C VAL A 279 -9.57 20.17 -20.77
N PHE A 280 -8.31 20.12 -20.32
CA PHE A 280 -7.95 19.97 -18.90
C PHE A 280 -8.56 21.08 -18.06
N GLU A 281 -8.37 22.35 -18.41
CA GLU A 281 -8.89 23.51 -17.68
C GLU A 281 -10.41 23.48 -17.57
N ASN A 282 -11.12 23.09 -18.65
CA ASN A 282 -12.57 23.11 -18.68
C ASN A 282 -13.21 21.90 -17.97
N GLN A 283 -12.58 20.72 -17.97
CA GLN A 283 -13.19 19.49 -17.54
C GLN A 283 -12.51 18.84 -16.34
N CYS A 284 -11.18 18.92 -16.23
CA CYS A 284 -10.36 18.19 -15.25
C CYS A 284 -9.97 19.07 -14.05
N ALA A 285 -9.65 20.34 -14.29
CA ALA A 285 -9.19 21.31 -13.29
C ALA A 285 -10.17 21.57 -12.13
N ARG A 286 -11.42 21.14 -12.29
CA ARG A 286 -12.44 21.17 -11.21
C ARG A 286 -12.13 20.21 -10.06
N CYS A 287 -11.32 19.18 -10.32
CA CYS A 287 -10.99 18.13 -9.35
C CYS A 287 -9.48 17.92 -9.22
N HIS A 288 -8.72 18.06 -10.30
CA HIS A 288 -7.28 17.87 -10.35
C HIS A 288 -6.52 19.20 -10.32
N VAL A 289 -5.37 19.20 -9.66
CA VAL A 289 -4.43 20.32 -9.64
C VAL A 289 -3.21 19.96 -10.49
N VAL A 290 -2.73 20.93 -11.26
CA VAL A 290 -1.41 20.98 -11.89
C VAL A 290 -0.77 22.29 -11.44
N ASN A 291 0.29 22.22 -10.63
CA ASN A 291 1.02 23.38 -10.14
C ASN A 291 1.60 24.17 -11.32
N GLY A 292 1.55 25.50 -11.23
CA GLY A 292 1.91 26.42 -12.32
C GLY A 292 0.80 26.61 -13.37
N VAL A 293 -0.34 25.90 -13.27
CA VAL A 293 -1.46 25.98 -14.20
C VAL A 293 -2.76 26.42 -13.53
N ASN A 294 -3.17 25.75 -12.44
CA ASN A 294 -4.47 26.02 -11.82
C ASN A 294 -4.49 25.96 -10.28
N GLU A 295 -3.36 25.97 -9.60
CA GLU A 295 -3.29 25.95 -8.13
C GLU A 295 -3.99 27.17 -7.50
N ASP A 296 -3.86 28.33 -8.10
CA ASP A 296 -4.49 29.57 -7.60
C ASP A 296 -6.03 29.53 -7.67
N THR A 297 -6.58 28.77 -8.60
CA THR A 297 -8.03 28.60 -8.75
C THR A 297 -8.59 27.54 -7.81
N SER A 298 -7.74 26.69 -7.27
CA SER A 298 -8.09 25.66 -6.31
C SER A 298 -8.22 26.19 -4.87
N ILE A 299 -7.59 27.31 -4.59
CA ILE A 299 -7.63 27.97 -3.27
C ILE A 299 -8.99 28.65 -3.08
N GLY A 300 -9.89 28.00 -2.37
CA GLY A 300 -11.20 28.54 -1.99
C GLY A 300 -12.41 27.94 -2.69
N ALA A 301 -12.23 27.01 -3.61
CA ALA A 301 -13.34 26.22 -4.12
C ALA A 301 -13.45 24.92 -3.31
N ASP A 302 -14.51 24.74 -2.56
CA ASP A 302 -14.82 23.53 -1.73
C ASP A 302 -14.79 22.21 -2.52
N LEU A 303 -14.54 22.23 -3.82
CA LEU A 303 -14.59 21.10 -4.72
C LEU A 303 -13.23 20.67 -5.29
N VAL A 304 -12.24 21.54 -5.33
CA VAL A 304 -11.06 21.31 -6.20
C VAL A 304 -9.88 20.76 -5.42
N SER A 305 -9.54 21.35 -4.30
CA SER A 305 -8.41 20.86 -3.52
C SER A 305 -8.76 19.56 -2.82
N ASN A 306 -7.95 18.54 -3.00
CA ASN A 306 -8.02 17.26 -2.27
C ASN A 306 -9.16 16.31 -2.71
N ALA A 307 -9.90 16.58 -3.78
CA ALA A 307 -10.94 15.68 -4.28
C ALA A 307 -10.37 14.59 -5.19
N ALA A 308 -9.29 14.89 -5.89
CA ALA A 308 -8.63 14.00 -6.86
C ALA A 308 -7.10 14.15 -6.79
N PRO A 309 -6.33 13.21 -7.36
CA PRO A 309 -4.88 13.29 -7.41
C PRO A 309 -4.36 14.59 -8.02
N ASN A 310 -3.31 15.17 -7.41
CA ASN A 310 -2.49 16.18 -8.06
C ASN A 310 -1.82 15.55 -9.29
N LEU A 311 -1.88 16.20 -10.46
CA LEU A 311 -1.36 15.67 -11.72
C LEU A 311 -0.09 16.38 -12.22
N THR A 312 0.48 17.31 -11.44
CA THR A 312 1.68 18.08 -11.82
C THR A 312 2.79 17.21 -12.40
N HIS A 313 3.03 16.06 -11.79
CA HIS A 313 4.05 15.11 -12.19
C HIS A 313 3.42 13.76 -12.56
N PHE A 314 2.38 13.78 -13.39
CA PHE A 314 1.66 12.55 -13.77
C PHE A 314 2.57 11.52 -14.41
N MET A 315 3.48 11.96 -15.29
CA MET A 315 4.42 11.08 -16.00
C MET A 315 5.55 10.52 -15.12
N SER A 316 5.76 11.06 -13.91
CA SER A 316 6.72 10.47 -12.97
C SER A 316 6.19 9.21 -12.25
N ARG A 317 4.92 8.89 -12.45
CA ARG A 317 4.28 7.71 -11.87
C ARG A 317 4.46 6.51 -12.79
N THR A 318 4.44 5.32 -12.18
CA THR A 318 4.39 4.06 -12.95
C THR A 318 2.98 3.49 -13.02
N THR A 319 2.11 3.90 -12.08
CA THR A 319 0.72 3.45 -12.03
C THR A 319 -0.24 4.61 -11.78
N TYR A 320 -1.52 4.42 -12.12
CA TYR A 320 -2.59 5.38 -11.85
C TYR A 320 -3.89 4.69 -11.42
N ALA A 321 -4.98 5.47 -11.29
CA ALA A 321 -6.30 4.99 -10.85
C ALA A 321 -6.29 4.25 -9.49
N GLY A 322 -5.39 4.66 -8.56
CA GLY A 322 -5.21 4.00 -7.27
C GLY A 322 -4.40 2.71 -7.36
N GLY A 323 -3.41 2.69 -8.25
CA GLY A 323 -2.41 1.61 -8.40
C GLY A 323 -2.94 0.37 -9.10
N ILE A 324 -3.96 0.49 -9.96
CA ILE A 324 -4.55 -0.67 -10.65
C ILE A 324 -4.19 -0.76 -12.13
N PHE A 325 -3.69 0.32 -12.73
CA PHE A 325 -3.25 0.34 -14.11
C PHE A 325 -1.80 0.80 -14.21
N ASN A 326 -1.04 0.12 -15.04
CA ASN A 326 0.28 0.55 -15.41
C ASN A 326 0.19 1.78 -16.33
N LEU A 327 1.05 2.77 -16.13
CA LEU A 327 1.14 3.93 -17.02
C LEU A 327 2.02 3.62 -18.24
N TYR A 328 2.95 2.71 -18.06
CA TYR A 328 3.92 2.33 -19.08
C TYR A 328 3.83 0.86 -19.43
N GLU A 329 4.06 0.56 -20.70
CA GLU A 329 4.39 -0.77 -21.18
C GLU A 329 5.80 -1.16 -20.72
N PRO A 330 6.18 -2.46 -20.72
CA PRO A 330 7.52 -2.91 -20.32
C PRO A 330 8.68 -2.30 -21.11
N ASP A 331 8.42 -1.81 -22.32
CA ASP A 331 9.41 -1.13 -23.17
C ASP A 331 9.58 0.37 -22.83
N GLY A 332 8.82 0.88 -21.87
CA GLY A 332 8.83 2.27 -21.41
C GLY A 332 7.94 3.22 -22.21
N THR A 333 7.19 2.72 -23.18
CA THR A 333 6.16 3.52 -23.86
C THR A 333 4.91 3.65 -23.01
N VAL A 334 4.17 4.76 -23.13
CA VAL A 334 2.93 4.98 -22.39
C VAL A 334 1.84 4.03 -22.91
N ASP A 335 1.14 3.32 -22.02
CA ASP A 335 -0.10 2.61 -22.39
C ASP A 335 -1.23 3.62 -22.62
N ARG A 336 -1.17 4.25 -23.79
CA ARG A 336 -2.13 5.25 -24.21
C ARG A 336 -3.56 4.65 -24.30
N THR A 337 -3.67 3.42 -24.74
CA THR A 337 -4.97 2.74 -24.92
C THR A 337 -5.72 2.61 -23.61
N GLN A 338 -5.05 2.18 -22.55
CA GLN A 338 -5.65 2.05 -21.22
C GLN A 338 -5.92 3.41 -20.60
N LEU A 339 -5.04 4.40 -20.81
CA LEU A 339 -5.22 5.76 -20.30
C LEU A 339 -6.46 6.44 -20.93
N GLU A 340 -6.62 6.32 -22.24
CA GLU A 340 -7.83 6.79 -22.96
C GLU A 340 -9.09 6.09 -22.49
N ALA A 341 -9.05 4.76 -22.28
CA ALA A 341 -10.18 4.00 -21.73
C ALA A 341 -10.58 4.52 -20.33
N TRP A 342 -9.61 4.79 -19.49
CA TRP A 342 -9.82 5.39 -18.16
C TRP A 342 -10.50 6.76 -18.25
N ILE A 343 -10.00 7.66 -19.08
CA ILE A 343 -10.54 9.01 -19.25
C ILE A 343 -11.95 8.97 -19.85
N ARG A 344 -12.19 8.07 -20.80
CA ARG A 344 -13.48 7.89 -21.47
C ARG A 344 -14.58 7.47 -20.50
N ASN A 345 -14.30 6.51 -19.61
CA ASN A 345 -15.30 6.01 -18.67
C ASN A 345 -14.68 5.39 -17.40
N ALA A 346 -14.06 6.20 -16.57
CA ALA A 346 -13.45 5.76 -15.33
C ALA A 346 -14.37 4.88 -14.44
N PRO A 347 -15.69 5.14 -14.29
CA PRO A 347 -16.57 4.29 -13.50
C PRO A 347 -16.75 2.86 -14.04
N ALA A 348 -16.56 2.62 -15.33
CA ALA A 348 -16.58 1.26 -15.89
C ALA A 348 -15.32 0.47 -15.48
N GLU A 349 -14.17 1.15 -15.46
CA GLU A 349 -12.89 0.56 -15.09
C GLU A 349 -12.73 0.41 -13.57
N LYS A 350 -13.16 1.41 -12.79
CA LYS A 350 -13.10 1.43 -11.33
C LYS A 350 -14.44 1.88 -10.75
N PRO A 351 -15.29 0.95 -10.30
CA PRO A 351 -16.63 1.28 -9.80
C PRO A 351 -16.63 2.33 -8.70
N ALA A 352 -17.52 3.30 -8.81
CA ALA A 352 -17.75 4.37 -7.85
C ALA A 352 -19.23 4.52 -7.51
N TYR A 353 -19.54 5.15 -6.36
CA TYR A 353 -20.93 5.40 -5.99
C TYR A 353 -21.52 6.52 -6.84
N ALA A 354 -22.57 6.21 -7.61
CA ALA A 354 -23.24 7.16 -8.50
C ALA A 354 -23.77 8.42 -7.78
N GLN A 355 -24.12 8.30 -6.50
CA GLN A 355 -24.69 9.38 -5.69
C GLN A 355 -23.67 10.06 -4.76
N GLY A 356 -22.46 9.52 -4.63
CA GLY A 356 -21.53 9.89 -3.56
C GLY A 356 -20.48 10.92 -3.94
N ARG A 357 -20.40 11.34 -5.19
CA ARG A 357 -19.31 12.22 -5.70
C ARG A 357 -17.90 11.72 -5.37
N ARG A 358 -17.71 10.40 -5.31
CA ARG A 358 -16.44 9.73 -5.04
C ARG A 358 -16.01 8.94 -6.29
N GLY A 359 -14.71 9.01 -6.58
CA GLY A 359 -14.13 8.48 -7.80
C GLY A 359 -14.28 9.43 -9.00
N MET A 360 -13.53 9.16 -10.06
CA MET A 360 -13.56 9.95 -11.29
C MET A 360 -14.86 9.67 -12.06
N PRO A 361 -15.65 10.68 -12.42
CA PRO A 361 -16.88 10.48 -13.21
C PRO A 361 -16.56 10.25 -14.68
N ALA A 362 -17.53 9.72 -15.45
CA ALA A 362 -17.51 9.79 -16.90
C ALA A 362 -17.86 11.22 -17.33
N LEU A 363 -16.97 11.88 -18.04
CA LEU A 363 -17.11 13.31 -18.41
C LEU A 363 -17.85 13.50 -19.73
N GLY A 364 -18.00 12.43 -20.55
CA GLY A 364 -18.68 12.48 -21.86
C GLY A 364 -17.88 13.24 -22.92
N LEU A 365 -16.56 13.21 -22.82
CA LEU A 365 -15.63 13.78 -23.79
C LEU A 365 -15.76 13.08 -25.14
N SER A 366 -15.56 13.82 -26.22
CA SER A 366 -15.36 13.26 -27.57
C SER A 366 -14.00 12.56 -27.68
N GLU A 367 -13.84 11.70 -28.68
CA GLU A 367 -12.55 11.01 -28.90
C GLU A 367 -11.42 12.00 -29.19
N ASP A 368 -11.68 13.08 -29.91
CA ASP A 368 -10.68 14.14 -30.18
C ASP A 368 -10.27 14.87 -28.89
N GLU A 369 -11.22 15.14 -27.97
CA GLU A 369 -10.92 15.73 -26.66
C GLU A 369 -10.12 14.77 -25.76
N ILE A 370 -10.39 13.46 -25.84
CA ILE A 370 -9.65 12.44 -25.10
C ILE A 370 -8.20 12.39 -25.62
N ASP A 371 -8.03 12.34 -26.94
CA ASP A 371 -6.73 12.32 -27.61
C ASP A 371 -5.90 13.55 -27.23
N ASP A 372 -6.46 14.76 -27.39
CA ASP A 372 -5.81 16.02 -27.04
C ASP A 372 -5.43 16.10 -25.54
N VAL A 373 -6.32 15.70 -24.60
CA VAL A 373 -6.00 15.76 -23.18
C VAL A 373 -4.97 14.73 -22.77
N VAL A 374 -4.89 13.58 -23.42
CA VAL A 374 -3.84 12.59 -23.20
C VAL A 374 -2.50 13.13 -23.68
N ASP A 375 -2.45 13.83 -24.84
CA ASP A 375 -1.24 14.50 -25.29
C ASP A 375 -0.76 15.53 -24.27
N TYR A 376 -1.65 16.31 -23.68
CA TYR A 376 -1.30 17.24 -22.61
C TYR A 376 -0.77 16.51 -21.35
N LEU A 377 -1.47 15.48 -20.88
CA LEU A 377 -1.04 14.72 -19.69
C LEU A 377 0.35 14.09 -19.85
N GLN A 378 0.74 13.71 -21.07
CA GLN A 378 2.06 13.17 -21.36
C GLN A 378 3.19 14.21 -21.29
N THR A 379 2.88 15.48 -21.15
CA THR A 379 3.88 16.54 -20.90
C THR A 379 4.12 16.81 -19.42
N LEU A 380 3.34 16.23 -18.51
CA LEU A 380 3.34 16.54 -17.09
C LEU A 380 4.36 15.70 -16.31
N GLY A 381 5.55 16.22 -16.15
CA GLY A 381 6.63 15.61 -15.38
C GLY A 381 7.59 14.75 -16.22
N THR A 382 8.52 14.10 -15.54
CA THR A 382 9.58 13.29 -16.16
C THR A 382 9.33 11.80 -15.91
N PRO A 383 9.37 10.95 -16.95
CA PRO A 383 9.23 9.50 -16.78
C PRO A 383 10.28 8.92 -15.82
N PRO A 384 9.92 7.93 -14.99
CA PRO A 384 10.87 7.25 -14.13
C PRO A 384 11.86 6.40 -14.96
N SER A 385 12.92 5.94 -14.30
CA SER A 385 13.91 5.07 -14.97
C SER A 385 13.28 3.76 -15.46
N SER A 386 13.86 3.17 -16.50
CA SER A 386 13.39 1.89 -17.05
C SER A 386 13.39 0.75 -16.00
N PHE A 387 14.31 0.80 -15.04
CA PHE A 387 14.35 -0.15 -13.92
C PHE A 387 13.06 -0.07 -13.09
N ILE A 388 12.64 1.14 -12.72
CA ILE A 388 11.41 1.36 -11.92
C ILE A 388 10.17 0.94 -12.71
N ILE A 389 10.11 1.28 -14.02
CA ILE A 389 8.99 0.89 -14.88
C ILE A 389 8.85 -0.64 -14.93
N GLN A 390 9.93 -1.37 -15.16
CA GLN A 390 9.92 -2.83 -15.24
C GLN A 390 9.61 -3.50 -13.89
N ALA A 391 10.06 -2.90 -12.77
CA ALA A 391 9.79 -3.41 -11.43
C ALA A 391 8.34 -3.18 -10.97
N THR A 392 7.56 -2.38 -11.69
CA THR A 392 6.20 -1.95 -11.29
C THR A 392 5.09 -2.66 -12.04
N GLU A 393 5.40 -3.61 -12.92
CA GLU A 393 4.38 -4.32 -13.68
C GLU A 393 3.34 -4.96 -12.73
N VAL A 394 2.11 -4.45 -12.79
CA VAL A 394 0.97 -4.94 -11.98
C VAL A 394 0.21 -5.96 -12.82
N ASP A 395 0.07 -7.18 -12.30
CA ASP A 395 -0.73 -8.26 -12.91
C ASP A 395 -2.25 -8.02 -12.83
#